data_ca48bd4f5391906acd194bf130f1d4a1
#
_entry.id   ca48bd4f5391906acd194bf130f1d4a1
#
_cell.length_a   1.000
_cell.length_b   1.000
_cell.length_c   1.000
_cell.angle_alpha   90.00
_cell.angle_beta   90.00
_cell.angle_gamma   90.00
#
_symmetry.space_group_name_H-M   'P 1'
#
loop_
_entity.id
_entity.type
_entity.pdbx_description
1 polymer ?
#
loop_
_entity_poly.entity_id
_entity_poly.type
_entity_poly.pdbx_seq_one_letter_code
_entity_poly.pdbx_strand_id
1 'polypeptide(L)'
;MPVLHIDVYGTIGALYGNNNYAAMADYLAKLEELAKPLHLRIEGPMDCDCDRETQMEALAGLTAELDRRGIDVELVADEWCNTLEDIREFADRRAGHMVQIKTPDLGGINNTIEAVLYCKEKGIGAYQGGTCNETDRSAQVCVQCAMATQPAQILAKPGMGVDEGYMIVYNEMNRILALRKAKAE
;
A
#
# COMPACT_ATOMS: atom_id res chain seq x y z
N MET A 1 -3.70 -9.37 -14.07
CA MET A 1 -2.26 -9.35 -14.41
C MET A 1 -1.48 -9.53 -13.11
N PRO A 2 -0.40 -10.31 -13.05
CA PRO A 2 0.41 -10.38 -11.84
C PRO A 2 1.10 -9.03 -11.57
N VAL A 3 1.32 -8.74 -10.28
CA VAL A 3 1.87 -7.47 -9.81
C VAL A 3 3.29 -7.70 -9.31
N LEU A 4 4.21 -6.80 -9.67
CA LEU A 4 5.52 -6.65 -9.06
C LEU A 4 5.47 -5.43 -8.15
N HIS A 5 5.46 -5.65 -6.84
CA HIS A 5 5.46 -4.59 -5.84
C HIS A 5 6.85 -4.50 -5.21
N ILE A 6 7.46 -3.33 -5.28
CA ILE A 6 8.80 -3.07 -4.76
C ILE A 6 8.72 -1.88 -3.81
N ASP A 7 9.12 -2.09 -2.56
CA ASP A 7 9.37 -1.02 -1.61
C ASP A 7 10.82 -0.53 -1.77
N VAL A 8 11.00 0.77 -1.99
CA VAL A 8 12.30 1.37 -2.31
C VAL A 8 12.81 2.33 -1.24
N TYR A 9 12.11 2.49 -0.13
CA TYR A 9 12.59 3.23 1.05
C TYR A 9 13.18 4.62 0.72
N GLY A 10 12.50 5.42 -0.07
CA GLY A 10 12.93 6.78 -0.44
C GLY A 10 14.08 6.87 -1.44
N THR A 11 14.64 5.75 -1.90
CA THR A 11 15.88 5.76 -2.69
C THR A 11 15.75 6.48 -4.04
N ILE A 12 14.58 6.49 -4.67
CA ILE A 12 14.38 7.20 -5.94
C ILE A 12 14.46 8.72 -5.70
N GLY A 13 13.78 9.22 -4.69
CA GLY A 13 13.86 10.62 -4.28
C GLY A 13 15.28 11.04 -3.86
N ALA A 14 16.01 10.17 -3.15
CA ALA A 14 17.40 10.41 -2.78
C ALA A 14 18.33 10.52 -4.00
N LEU A 15 18.08 9.76 -5.06
CA LEU A 15 18.90 9.79 -6.29
C LEU A 15 18.61 11.00 -7.18
N TYR A 16 17.35 11.40 -7.31
CA TYR A 16 16.93 12.41 -8.29
C TYR A 16 16.52 13.74 -7.65
N GLY A 17 16.32 13.76 -6.33
CA GLY A 17 15.72 14.86 -5.59
C GLY A 17 14.20 14.73 -5.49
N ASN A 18 13.64 14.89 -4.29
CA ASN A 18 12.22 14.64 -3.97
C ASN A 18 11.22 15.50 -4.80
N ASN A 19 11.68 16.61 -5.37
CA ASN A 19 10.87 17.51 -6.20
C ASN A 19 11.17 17.41 -7.72
N ASN A 20 12.07 16.51 -8.11
CA ASN A 20 12.43 16.34 -9.52
C ASN A 20 11.54 15.25 -10.18
N TYR A 21 10.25 15.55 -10.24
CA TYR A 21 9.23 14.59 -10.73
C TYR A 21 9.52 14.12 -12.16
N ALA A 22 10.05 14.98 -13.01
CA ALA A 22 10.36 14.63 -14.40
C ALA A 22 11.43 13.52 -14.48
N ALA A 23 12.54 13.66 -13.74
CA ALA A 23 13.61 12.66 -13.74
C ALA A 23 13.17 11.35 -13.07
N MET A 24 12.39 11.42 -11.97
CA MET A 24 11.82 10.25 -11.34
C MET A 24 10.85 9.51 -12.28
N ALA A 25 10.00 10.24 -12.99
CA ALA A 25 9.08 9.65 -13.96
C ALA A 25 9.81 9.01 -15.15
N ASP A 26 10.91 9.61 -15.65
CA ASP A 26 11.76 8.98 -16.67
C ASP A 26 12.37 7.67 -16.20
N TYR A 27 12.75 7.60 -14.95
CA TYR A 27 13.28 6.36 -14.34
C TYR A 27 12.19 5.31 -14.19
N LEU A 28 11.03 5.70 -13.65
CA LEU A 28 9.87 4.82 -13.44
C LEU A 28 9.34 4.25 -14.76
N ALA A 29 9.31 5.04 -15.83
CA ALA A 29 8.94 4.55 -17.16
C ALA A 29 9.88 3.45 -17.67
N LYS A 30 11.19 3.55 -17.37
CA LYS A 30 12.14 2.47 -17.72
C LYS A 30 11.91 1.23 -16.89
N LEU A 31 11.60 1.39 -15.60
CA LEU A 31 11.27 0.25 -14.72
C LEU A 31 9.98 -0.44 -15.18
N GLU A 32 8.96 0.33 -15.58
CA GLU A 32 7.71 -0.21 -16.14
C GLU A 32 8.00 -1.13 -17.33
N GLU A 33 8.80 -0.67 -18.29
CA GLU A 33 9.19 -1.49 -19.46
C GLU A 33 9.93 -2.76 -19.07
N LEU A 34 10.82 -2.70 -18.07
CA LEU A 34 11.56 -3.85 -17.59
C LEU A 34 10.69 -4.83 -16.78
N ALA A 35 9.65 -4.33 -16.13
CA ALA A 35 8.74 -5.14 -15.34
C ALA A 35 7.77 -5.98 -16.18
N LYS A 36 7.54 -5.62 -17.44
CA LYS A 36 6.59 -6.33 -18.32
C LYS A 36 6.87 -7.83 -18.39
N PRO A 37 5.86 -8.69 -18.32
CA PRO A 37 4.40 -8.39 -18.39
C PRO A 37 3.74 -8.14 -17.02
N LEU A 38 4.47 -7.82 -15.98
CA LEU A 38 3.94 -7.55 -14.64
C LEU A 38 3.47 -6.09 -14.56
N HIS A 39 2.42 -5.84 -13.77
CA HIS A 39 2.05 -4.48 -13.38
C HIS A 39 2.96 -4.00 -12.23
N LEU A 40 3.56 -2.83 -12.36
CA LEU A 40 4.56 -2.33 -11.41
C LEU A 40 3.91 -1.44 -10.34
N ARG A 41 4.22 -1.75 -9.07
CA ARG A 41 3.94 -0.91 -7.91
C ARG A 41 5.25 -0.52 -7.24
N ILE A 42 5.39 0.76 -6.93
CA ILE A 42 6.54 1.31 -6.22
C ILE A 42 6.06 1.93 -4.92
N GLU A 43 6.45 1.34 -3.80
CA GLU A 43 6.17 1.83 -2.46
C GLU A 43 7.33 2.71 -1.98
N GLY A 44 7.01 3.81 -1.29
CA GLY A 44 7.97 4.72 -0.74
C GLY A 44 8.98 5.29 -1.76
N PRO A 45 8.56 5.86 -2.92
CA PRO A 45 9.51 6.32 -3.94
C PRO A 45 10.39 7.47 -3.44
N MET A 46 9.91 8.25 -2.49
CA MET A 46 10.63 9.33 -1.81
C MET A 46 10.33 9.28 -0.32
N ASP A 47 11.27 9.78 0.46
CA ASP A 47 11.12 10.05 1.89
C ASP A 47 11.56 11.49 2.16
N CYS A 48 10.58 12.29 2.60
CA CYS A 48 10.79 13.68 2.99
C CYS A 48 10.82 13.73 4.53
N ASP A 49 12.01 13.54 5.11
CA ASP A 49 12.24 13.48 6.55
C ASP A 49 11.77 14.72 7.35
N CYS A 50 11.38 15.78 6.65
CA CYS A 50 11.09 17.06 7.26
C CYS A 50 9.71 17.10 7.92
N ASP A 51 8.66 16.69 7.21
CA ASP A 51 7.29 16.71 7.71
C ASP A 51 6.30 16.00 6.75
N ARG A 52 5.14 15.69 7.29
CA ARG A 52 4.04 15.01 6.60
C ARG A 52 3.48 15.79 5.40
N GLU A 53 3.38 17.11 5.52
CA GLU A 53 2.85 17.96 4.45
C GLU A 53 3.74 17.91 3.21
N THR A 54 5.04 18.09 3.41
CA THR A 54 6.04 18.00 2.33
C THR A 54 6.03 16.62 1.68
N GLN A 55 5.89 15.55 2.46
CA GLN A 55 5.77 14.19 1.93
C GLN A 55 4.54 14.03 1.03
N MET A 56 3.37 14.51 1.49
CA MET A 56 2.13 14.44 0.72
C MET A 56 2.22 15.25 -0.57
N GLU A 57 2.74 16.48 -0.51
CA GLU A 57 2.91 17.33 -1.70
C GLU A 57 3.84 16.70 -2.73
N ALA A 58 4.99 16.18 -2.29
CA ALA A 58 5.96 15.53 -3.16
C ALA A 58 5.37 14.28 -3.82
N LEU A 59 4.69 13.44 -3.06
CA LEU A 59 4.07 12.23 -3.59
C LEU A 59 2.90 12.53 -4.53
N ALA A 60 2.05 13.51 -4.18
CA ALA A 60 0.98 13.97 -5.07
C ALA A 60 1.52 14.55 -6.38
N GLY A 61 2.63 15.30 -6.31
CA GLY A 61 3.30 15.85 -7.48
C GLY A 61 3.83 14.77 -8.42
N LEU A 62 4.49 13.74 -7.88
CA LEU A 62 4.97 12.61 -8.69
C LEU A 62 3.81 11.79 -9.25
N THR A 63 2.76 11.54 -8.47
CA THR A 63 1.55 10.85 -8.92
C THR A 63 0.92 11.56 -10.12
N ALA A 64 0.72 12.88 -10.01
CA ALA A 64 0.17 13.68 -11.09
C ALA A 64 1.07 13.70 -12.35
N GLU A 65 2.40 13.65 -12.19
CA GLU A 65 3.33 13.59 -13.31
C GLU A 65 3.25 12.25 -14.05
N LEU A 66 3.14 11.13 -13.32
CA LEU A 66 2.94 9.81 -13.94
C LEU A 66 1.62 9.74 -14.70
N ASP A 67 0.52 10.18 -14.07
CA ASP A 67 -0.81 10.23 -14.68
C ASP A 67 -0.79 11.08 -15.99
N ARG A 68 -0.21 12.28 -15.92
CA ARG A 68 -0.10 13.18 -17.05
C ARG A 68 0.67 12.58 -18.22
N ARG A 69 1.68 11.76 -17.93
CA ARG A 69 2.53 11.10 -18.94
C ARG A 69 2.00 9.76 -19.42
N GLY A 70 0.98 9.22 -18.77
CA GLY A 70 0.41 7.90 -19.07
C GLY A 70 1.37 6.75 -18.74
N ILE A 71 2.20 6.91 -17.68
CA ILE A 71 3.10 5.87 -17.17
C ILE A 71 2.30 4.97 -16.22
N ASP A 72 2.18 3.69 -16.56
CA ASP A 72 1.36 2.70 -15.83
C ASP A 72 2.14 2.10 -14.64
N VAL A 73 2.54 2.98 -13.71
CA VAL A 73 3.18 2.61 -12.44
C VAL A 73 2.32 3.13 -11.29
N GLU A 74 1.86 2.23 -10.41
CA GLU A 74 1.16 2.65 -9.20
C GLU A 74 2.15 2.99 -8.09
N LEU A 75 2.07 4.22 -7.57
CA LEU A 75 2.81 4.65 -6.39
C LEU A 75 2.02 4.31 -5.13
N VAL A 76 2.71 3.76 -4.13
CA VAL A 76 2.12 3.40 -2.84
C VAL A 76 2.69 4.31 -1.76
N ALA A 77 1.81 5.05 -1.08
CA ALA A 77 2.16 5.86 0.07
C ALA A 77 2.34 4.95 1.29
N ASP A 78 3.48 5.05 1.97
CA ASP A 78 3.81 4.33 3.19
C ASP A 78 4.12 5.29 4.34
N GLU A 79 5.15 6.10 4.20
CA GLU A 79 5.59 7.02 5.25
C GLU A 79 4.53 8.07 5.55
N TRP A 80 4.36 8.40 6.83
CA TRP A 80 3.37 9.33 7.37
C TRP A 80 1.90 8.86 7.26
N CYS A 81 1.63 7.63 6.81
CA CYS A 81 0.29 7.05 6.73
C CYS A 81 -0.02 6.19 7.96
N ASN A 82 0.04 6.76 9.17
CA ASN A 82 0.01 6.01 10.42
C ASN A 82 -1.32 6.10 11.17
N THR A 83 -2.18 7.05 10.83
CA THR A 83 -3.52 7.23 11.42
C THR A 83 -4.62 7.17 10.37
N LEU A 84 -5.87 7.02 10.80
CA LEU A 84 -7.02 7.09 9.89
C LEU A 84 -7.13 8.47 9.23
N GLU A 85 -6.81 9.52 9.96
CA GLU A 85 -6.81 10.89 9.47
C GLU A 85 -5.75 11.08 8.39
N ASP A 86 -4.55 10.55 8.59
CA ASP A 86 -3.49 10.58 7.57
C ASP A 86 -3.94 9.89 6.29
N ILE A 87 -4.48 8.68 6.40
CA ILE A 87 -4.96 7.92 5.22
C ILE A 87 -6.02 8.69 4.45
N ARG A 88 -6.96 9.32 5.15
CA ARG A 88 -7.98 10.15 4.52
C ARG A 88 -7.36 11.32 3.75
N GLU A 89 -6.41 12.01 4.36
CA GLU A 89 -5.76 13.17 3.76
C GLU A 89 -4.90 12.79 2.55
N PHE A 90 -4.12 11.70 2.64
CA PHE A 90 -3.38 11.16 1.49
C PHE A 90 -4.32 10.78 0.34
N ALA A 91 -5.45 10.14 0.65
CA ALA A 91 -6.44 9.76 -0.36
C ALA A 91 -7.11 11.00 -0.99
N ASP A 92 -7.49 12.00 -0.20
CA ASP A 92 -8.13 13.22 -0.69
C ASP A 92 -7.22 14.04 -1.60
N ARG A 93 -5.93 14.06 -1.32
CA ARG A 93 -4.90 14.77 -2.12
C ARG A 93 -4.35 13.95 -3.27
N ARG A 94 -4.77 12.69 -3.43
CA ARG A 94 -4.18 11.74 -4.38
C ARG A 94 -2.66 11.66 -4.23
N ALA A 95 -2.19 11.65 -2.99
CA ALA A 95 -0.78 11.46 -2.66
C ALA A 95 -0.43 9.96 -2.73
N GLY A 96 -0.24 9.48 -3.95
CA GLY A 96 -0.11 8.09 -4.34
C GLY A 96 -1.36 7.55 -5.04
N HIS A 97 -1.19 6.49 -5.83
CA HIS A 97 -2.28 5.73 -6.43
C HIS A 97 -2.89 4.75 -5.41
N MET A 98 -2.09 4.40 -4.42
CA MET A 98 -2.45 3.52 -3.31
C MET A 98 -1.91 4.06 -1.99
N VAL A 99 -2.55 3.65 -0.89
CA VAL A 99 -2.09 3.95 0.47
C VAL A 99 -1.89 2.65 1.23
N GLN A 100 -0.75 2.51 1.93
CA GLN A 100 -0.52 1.41 2.85
C GLN A 100 -1.33 1.64 4.14
N ILE A 101 -2.07 0.62 4.55
CA ILE A 101 -2.89 0.61 5.76
C ILE A 101 -2.27 -0.36 6.75
N LYS A 102 -1.55 0.19 7.73
CA LYS A 102 -0.83 -0.56 8.75
C LYS A 102 -1.79 -0.92 9.89
N THR A 103 -2.38 -2.10 9.84
CA THR A 103 -3.40 -2.55 10.80
C THR A 103 -3.01 -2.33 12.27
N PRO A 104 -1.75 -2.59 12.72
CA PRO A 104 -1.36 -2.36 14.11
C PRO A 104 -1.35 -0.87 14.52
N ASP A 105 -1.07 0.05 13.60
CA ASP A 105 -0.86 1.47 13.90
C ASP A 105 -2.16 2.26 13.99
N LEU A 106 -3.23 1.80 13.34
CA LEU A 106 -4.51 2.52 13.24
C LEU A 106 -5.34 2.53 14.53
N GLY A 107 -4.88 1.87 15.60
CA GLY A 107 -5.50 1.90 16.92
C GLY A 107 -6.76 1.03 17.07
N GLY A 108 -7.30 0.44 16.00
CA GLY A 108 -8.48 -0.41 16.09
C GLY A 108 -8.95 -0.99 14.78
N ILE A 109 -9.68 -2.12 14.87
CA ILE A 109 -10.23 -2.84 13.71
C ILE A 109 -11.19 -1.95 12.89
N ASN A 110 -12.02 -1.16 13.56
CA ASN A 110 -12.94 -0.23 12.91
C ASN A 110 -12.19 0.82 12.06
N ASN A 111 -11.09 1.36 12.56
CA ASN A 111 -10.28 2.31 11.80
C ASN A 111 -9.64 1.66 10.56
N THR A 112 -9.17 0.41 10.69
CA THR A 112 -8.64 -0.35 9.55
C THR A 112 -9.71 -0.58 8.48
N ILE A 113 -10.92 -0.97 8.90
CA ILE A 113 -12.05 -1.16 7.98
C ILE A 113 -12.42 0.16 7.30
N GLU A 114 -12.54 1.23 8.08
CA GLU A 114 -12.92 2.54 7.57
C GLU A 114 -11.87 3.10 6.59
N ALA A 115 -10.58 2.92 6.88
CA ALA A 115 -9.49 3.32 5.99
C ALA A 115 -9.62 2.66 4.61
N VAL A 116 -9.83 1.33 4.57
CA VAL A 116 -10.01 0.61 3.29
C VAL A 116 -11.24 1.11 2.53
N LEU A 117 -12.37 1.27 3.22
CA LEU A 117 -13.62 1.73 2.61
C LEU A 117 -13.50 3.16 2.10
N TYR A 118 -12.83 4.04 2.84
CA TYR A 118 -12.58 5.42 2.42
C TYR A 118 -11.70 5.49 1.17
N CYS A 119 -10.60 4.76 1.13
CA CYS A 119 -9.76 4.68 -0.07
C CYS A 119 -10.59 4.22 -1.30
N LYS A 120 -11.44 3.21 -1.14
CA LYS A 120 -12.32 2.74 -2.21
C LYS A 120 -13.32 3.81 -2.67
N GLU A 121 -13.92 4.55 -1.75
CA GLU A 121 -14.82 5.67 -2.05
C GLU A 121 -14.11 6.75 -2.88
N LYS A 122 -12.84 7.03 -2.57
CA LYS A 122 -12.01 8.01 -3.27
C LYS A 122 -11.38 7.49 -4.58
N GLY A 123 -11.55 6.21 -4.90
CA GLY A 123 -10.91 5.60 -6.07
C GLY A 123 -9.40 5.43 -5.90
N ILE A 124 -8.91 5.38 -4.65
CA ILE A 124 -7.52 5.12 -4.29
C ILE A 124 -7.38 3.64 -3.91
N GLY A 125 -6.29 3.00 -4.34
CA GLY A 125 -5.99 1.63 -3.96
C GLY A 125 -5.70 1.51 -2.46
N ALA A 126 -6.34 0.55 -1.79
CA ALA A 126 -6.02 0.21 -0.41
C ALA A 126 -5.05 -0.98 -0.40
N TYR A 127 -3.87 -0.80 0.18
CA TYR A 127 -2.91 -1.86 0.44
C TYR A 127 -2.90 -2.15 1.94
N GLN A 128 -3.50 -3.25 2.34
CA GLN A 128 -3.51 -3.64 3.74
C GLN A 128 -2.18 -4.32 4.08
N GLY A 129 -1.23 -3.50 4.51
CA GLY A 129 0.14 -3.84 4.82
C GLY A 129 0.32 -4.25 6.28
N GLY A 130 1.43 -3.85 6.86
CA GLY A 130 1.79 -4.15 8.25
C GLY A 130 3.04 -3.42 8.69
N THR A 131 3.48 -3.73 9.90
CA THR A 131 4.70 -3.19 10.51
C THR A 131 5.70 -4.31 10.81
N CYS A 132 6.93 -3.97 11.14
CA CYS A 132 7.95 -4.94 11.54
C CYS A 132 7.64 -5.68 12.86
N ASN A 133 6.59 -5.29 13.58
CA ASN A 133 6.17 -5.88 14.86
C ASN A 133 4.97 -6.84 14.73
N GLU A 134 4.76 -7.42 13.59
CA GLU A 134 3.64 -8.32 13.34
C GLU A 134 3.77 -9.65 14.08
N THR A 135 2.59 -10.20 14.43
CA THR A 135 2.44 -11.50 15.05
C THR A 135 1.45 -12.35 14.26
N ASP A 136 1.36 -13.64 14.56
CA ASP A 136 0.34 -14.53 14.01
C ASP A 136 -1.07 -13.99 14.24
N ARG A 137 -1.31 -13.40 15.41
CA ARG A 137 -2.61 -12.84 15.80
C ARG A 137 -2.95 -11.59 14.97
N SER A 138 -2.01 -10.67 14.83
CA SER A 138 -2.23 -9.47 14.01
C SER A 138 -2.44 -9.84 12.53
N ALA A 139 -1.70 -10.82 12.03
CA ALA A 139 -1.89 -11.34 10.67
C ALA A 139 -3.29 -11.92 10.44
N GLN A 140 -3.81 -12.71 11.40
CA GLN A 140 -5.18 -13.24 11.33
C GLN A 140 -6.23 -12.13 11.32
N VAL A 141 -6.11 -11.14 12.21
CA VAL A 141 -7.02 -9.98 12.26
C VAL A 141 -6.96 -9.19 10.95
N CYS A 142 -5.77 -8.97 10.40
CA CYS A 142 -5.57 -8.31 9.13
C CYS A 142 -6.32 -9.04 7.99
N VAL A 143 -6.21 -10.37 7.92
CA VAL A 143 -6.94 -11.18 6.94
C VAL A 143 -8.45 -11.06 7.12
N GLN A 144 -8.96 -11.05 8.35
CA GLN A 144 -10.39 -10.92 8.63
C GLN A 144 -10.93 -9.58 8.13
N CYS A 145 -10.21 -8.49 8.41
CA CYS A 145 -10.54 -7.15 7.89
C CYS A 145 -10.48 -7.12 6.35
N ALA A 146 -9.40 -7.66 5.77
CA ALA A 146 -9.22 -7.68 4.32
C ALA A 146 -10.30 -8.47 3.59
N MET A 147 -10.68 -9.63 4.09
CA MET A 147 -11.75 -10.43 3.48
C MET A 147 -13.12 -9.76 3.58
N ALA A 148 -13.35 -8.93 4.61
CA ALA A 148 -14.58 -8.16 4.77
C ALA A 148 -14.62 -6.93 3.86
N THR A 149 -13.49 -6.24 3.69
CA THR A 149 -13.41 -4.95 3.00
C THR A 149 -12.88 -5.05 1.57
N GLN A 150 -12.18 -6.14 1.24
CA GLN A 150 -11.60 -6.41 -0.09
C GLN A 150 -10.67 -5.26 -0.56
N PRO A 151 -9.55 -5.00 0.11
CA PRO A 151 -8.53 -4.07 -0.37
C PRO A 151 -7.92 -4.57 -1.69
N ALA A 152 -7.21 -3.72 -2.39
CA ALA A 152 -6.53 -4.08 -3.63
C ALA A 152 -5.37 -5.07 -3.41
N GLN A 153 -4.78 -5.04 -2.22
CA GLN A 153 -3.66 -5.92 -1.84
C GLN A 153 -3.65 -6.17 -0.33
N ILE A 154 -3.14 -7.34 0.06
CA ILE A 154 -2.80 -7.70 1.44
C ILE A 154 -1.36 -8.20 1.48
N LEU A 155 -0.59 -7.82 2.49
CA LEU A 155 0.78 -8.25 2.71
C LEU A 155 0.82 -9.57 3.50
N ALA A 156 1.70 -10.49 3.07
CA ALA A 156 2.17 -11.58 3.91
C ALA A 156 3.22 -11.02 4.89
N LYS A 157 2.90 -10.67 5.99
CA LYS A 157 3.43 -9.86 7.11
C LYS A 157 4.96 -9.67 7.20
N PRO A 158 5.45 -8.43 7.33
CA PRO A 158 6.85 -8.14 7.64
C PRO A 158 7.20 -8.56 9.09
N GLY A 159 8.49 -8.69 9.38
CA GLY A 159 8.96 -9.14 10.68
C GLY A 159 8.83 -10.64 10.95
N MET A 160 8.28 -11.38 10.00
CA MET A 160 8.22 -12.84 9.96
C MET A 160 9.05 -13.36 8.79
N GLY A 161 9.41 -14.64 8.81
CA GLY A 161 9.89 -15.32 7.60
C GLY A 161 8.82 -15.28 6.50
N VAL A 162 9.25 -15.23 5.24
CA VAL A 162 8.31 -15.14 4.10
C VAL A 162 7.31 -16.31 4.11
N ASP A 163 7.82 -17.52 4.36
CA ASP A 163 6.99 -18.73 4.38
C ASP A 163 5.99 -18.71 5.54
N GLU A 164 6.41 -18.30 6.74
CA GLU A 164 5.53 -18.19 7.90
C GLU A 164 4.44 -17.15 7.67
N GLY A 165 4.80 -15.95 7.20
CA GLY A 165 3.83 -14.89 6.92
C GLY A 165 2.82 -15.31 5.87
N TYR A 166 3.27 -15.91 4.78
CA TYR A 166 2.40 -16.42 3.73
C TYR A 166 1.47 -17.53 4.25
N MET A 167 2.00 -18.51 4.98
CA MET A 167 1.21 -19.63 5.50
C MET A 167 0.14 -19.19 6.48
N ILE A 168 0.43 -18.24 7.37
CA ILE A 168 -0.54 -17.71 8.32
C ILE A 168 -1.69 -17.01 7.56
N VAL A 169 -1.36 -16.12 6.62
CA VAL A 169 -2.36 -15.40 5.84
C VAL A 169 -3.20 -16.35 4.99
N TYR A 170 -2.58 -17.28 4.27
CA TYR A 170 -3.25 -18.25 3.42
C TYR A 170 -4.17 -19.18 4.23
N ASN A 171 -3.69 -19.70 5.34
CA ASN A 171 -4.48 -20.61 6.20
C ASN A 171 -5.69 -19.90 6.82
N GLU A 172 -5.52 -18.64 7.26
CA GLU A 172 -6.63 -17.88 7.81
C GLU A 172 -7.68 -17.55 6.76
N MET A 173 -7.29 -17.20 5.52
CA MET A 173 -8.23 -17.03 4.41
C MET A 173 -9.05 -18.30 4.16
N ASN A 174 -8.39 -19.46 4.10
CA ASN A 174 -9.08 -20.74 3.90
C ASN A 174 -10.00 -21.08 5.07
N ARG A 175 -9.59 -20.81 6.30
CA ARG A 175 -10.44 -21.01 7.48
C ARG A 175 -11.72 -20.19 7.39
N ILE A 176 -11.64 -18.91 7.01
CA ILE A 176 -12.81 -18.04 6.87
C ILE A 176 -13.73 -18.54 5.75
N LEU A 177 -13.16 -18.94 4.62
CA LEU A 177 -13.94 -19.48 3.50
C LEU A 177 -14.69 -20.75 3.89
N ALA A 178 -14.04 -21.67 4.63
CA ALA A 178 -14.68 -22.89 5.15
C ALA A 178 -15.83 -22.57 6.11
N LEU A 179 -15.65 -21.62 7.02
CA LEU A 179 -16.70 -21.17 7.93
C LEU A 179 -17.89 -20.55 7.21
N ARG A 180 -17.64 -19.76 6.16
CA ARG A 180 -18.71 -19.19 5.33
C ARG A 180 -19.50 -20.26 4.60
N LYS A 181 -18.82 -21.26 4.05
CA LYS A 181 -19.46 -22.39 3.39
C LYS A 181 -20.37 -23.17 4.36
N ALA A 182 -19.85 -23.51 5.53
CA ALA A 182 -20.60 -24.25 6.56
C ALA A 182 -21.82 -23.49 7.12
N LYS A 183 -21.86 -22.16 7.00
CA LYS A 183 -23.04 -21.36 7.40
C LYS A 183 -24.09 -21.24 6.30
N ALA A 184 -23.73 -21.54 5.07
CA ALA A 184 -24.65 -21.46 3.93
C ALA A 184 -25.38 -22.77 3.66
N GLU A 185 -24.92 -23.85 4.26
CA GLU A 185 -25.55 -25.18 4.32
C GLU A 185 -26.51 -25.28 5.53
#